data_9b8a4562a5eea26fec875c5b2846883c
#
_entry.id   9b8a4562a5eea26fec875c5b2846883c
#
_cell.length_a   1.000
_cell.length_b   1.000
_cell.length_c   1.000
_cell.angle_alpha   90.00
_cell.angle_beta   90.00
_cell.angle_gamma   90.00
#
_symmetry.space_group_name_H-M   'P 1'
#
loop_
_entity.id
_entity.type
_entity.pdbx_description
1 polymer ?
#
loop_
_entity_poly.entity_id
_entity_poly.type
_entity_poly.pdbx_seq_one_letter_code
_entity_poly.pdbx_strand_id
1 'polypeptide(L)'
;MSQIDLLLNYSNSFYGRQFITRKAVNDSLLIKVEHFIADYFNSEKPLQQGVLTVEYLAGQLSLSANYLSDALRSLTGQSAQQHIHEKLIAKAKEYLTTSTLTVSEIAFSLGFERPQSFNKLFKNKTEMSPLEFRQAFN
;
A
#
# COMPACT_ATOMS: atom_id res chain seq x y z
N MET A 1 13.24 -1.91 -24.50
CA MET A 1 13.49 -1.69 -24.71
C MET A 1 13.75 -1.41 -24.72
N SER A 2 13.96 -1.34 -24.54
CA SER A 2 14.31 -0.87 -24.46
C SER A 2 14.45 -0.29 -24.62
N GLN A 3 14.52 -0.01 -24.43
CA GLN A 3 14.73 0.71 -24.48
C GLN A 3 14.70 1.40 -24.76
N ILE A 4 14.71 1.66 -24.83
CA ILE A 4 14.82 2.34 -25.07
C ILE A 4 15.02 2.86 -25.78
N ASP A 5 15.17 2.78 -25.69
CA ASP A 5 15.52 3.38 -26.28
C ASP A 5 15.57 3.78 -27.03
N LEU A 6 15.53 3.95 -27.19
CA LEU A 6 15.71 4.40 -27.74
C LEU A 6 15.86 5.11 -28.37
N LEU A 7 15.91 5.60 -28.62
CA LEU A 7 16.17 6.31 -29.10
C LEU A 7 16.16 7.03 -29.66
N LEU A 8 16.17 7.79 -30.04
CA LEU A 8 16.22 8.29 -30.73
C LEU A 8 16.41 9.33 -31.22
N ASN A 9 16.12 10.30 -31.43
CA ASN A 9 16.23 11.32 -31.93
C ASN A 9 15.99 12.32 -31.56
N TYR A 10 15.46 13.22 -32.19
CA TYR A 10 16.05 13.63 -31.36
C TYR A 10 15.94 15.05 -30.84
N SER A 11 15.91 16.11 -31.53
CA SER A 11 15.78 17.36 -30.85
C SER A 11 14.35 17.57 -30.40
N ASN A 12 13.40 17.31 -31.22
CA ASN A 12 12.01 17.33 -30.78
C ASN A 12 11.77 16.27 -29.76
N SER A 13 12.46 15.18 -29.93
CA SER A 13 12.30 14.08 -29.05
C SER A 13 12.94 14.34 -27.70
N PHE A 14 13.73 15.38 -27.55
CA PHE A 14 14.29 15.69 -26.24
C PHE A 14 13.20 15.98 -25.23
N TYR A 15 12.26 16.83 -25.56
CA TYR A 15 11.13 17.10 -24.67
C TYR A 15 10.28 15.87 -24.46
N GLY A 16 9.96 15.18 -25.52
CA GLY A 16 9.17 13.97 -25.41
C GLY A 16 9.88 12.93 -24.56
N ARG A 17 11.18 12.83 -24.70
CA ARG A 17 11.94 11.88 -23.95
C ARG A 17 11.92 12.19 -22.45
N GLN A 18 12.07 13.47 -22.09
CA GLN A 18 11.99 13.86 -20.67
C GLN A 18 10.63 13.56 -20.08
N PHE A 19 9.58 13.86 -20.82
CA PHE A 19 8.23 13.59 -20.35
C PHE A 19 8.02 12.09 -20.15
N ILE A 20 8.43 11.30 -21.11
CA ILE A 20 8.30 9.84 -21.01
C ILE A 20 9.11 9.28 -19.84
N THR A 21 10.31 9.80 -19.63
CA THR A 21 11.14 9.34 -18.52
C THR A 21 10.51 9.67 -17.18
N ARG A 22 9.94 10.86 -17.04
CA ARG A 22 9.26 11.24 -15.81
C ARG A 22 8.07 10.34 -15.54
N LYS A 23 7.27 10.07 -16.56
CA LYS A 23 6.12 9.18 -16.40
C LYS A 23 6.57 7.77 -16.01
N ALA A 24 7.61 7.27 -16.65
CA ALA A 24 8.12 5.94 -16.34
C ALA A 24 8.62 5.86 -14.91
N VAL A 25 9.29 6.89 -14.41
CA VAL A 25 9.76 6.93 -13.03
C VAL A 25 8.58 6.92 -12.06
N ASN A 26 7.55 7.72 -12.36
CA ASN A 26 6.36 7.79 -11.50
C ASN A 26 5.63 6.45 -11.48
N ASP A 27 5.46 5.82 -12.64
CA ASP A 27 4.80 4.51 -12.72
C ASP A 27 5.63 3.47 -11.96
N SER A 28 6.95 3.53 -12.08
CA SER A 28 7.84 2.62 -11.38
C SER A 28 7.73 2.81 -9.86
N LEU A 29 7.62 4.04 -9.41
CA LEU A 29 7.44 4.30 -7.97
C LEU A 29 6.15 3.68 -7.47
N LEU A 30 5.05 3.88 -8.18
CA LEU A 30 3.77 3.32 -7.76
C LEU A 30 3.84 1.80 -7.70
N ILE A 31 4.45 1.16 -8.68
CA ILE A 31 4.60 -0.29 -8.70
C ILE A 31 5.42 -0.75 -7.49
N LYS A 32 6.53 -0.07 -7.21
CA LYS A 32 7.37 -0.42 -6.06
C LYS A 32 6.61 -0.28 -4.74
N VAL A 33 5.84 0.78 -4.61
CA VAL A 33 5.05 1.01 -3.40
C VAL A 33 4.03 -0.12 -3.23
N GLU A 34 3.31 -0.44 -4.28
CA GLU A 34 2.28 -1.48 -4.19
C GLU A 34 2.88 -2.85 -3.89
N HIS A 35 4.00 -3.17 -4.52
CA HIS A 35 4.69 -4.43 -4.24
C HIS A 35 5.18 -4.50 -2.80
N PHE A 36 5.77 -3.42 -2.32
CA PHE A 36 6.29 -3.40 -0.96
C PHE A 36 5.18 -3.59 0.06
N ILE A 37 4.07 -2.89 -0.13
CA ILE A 37 2.95 -2.98 0.81
C ILE A 37 2.39 -4.41 0.80
N ALA A 38 2.20 -4.98 -0.38
CA ALA A 38 1.67 -6.35 -0.49
C ALA A 38 2.62 -7.35 0.17
N ASP A 39 3.91 -7.25 -0.12
CA ASP A 39 4.89 -8.16 0.46
C ASP A 39 4.94 -8.04 1.98
N TYR A 40 4.83 -6.81 2.50
CA TYR A 40 4.86 -6.60 3.93
C TYR A 40 3.73 -7.35 4.62
N PHE A 41 2.50 -7.19 4.12
CA PHE A 41 1.34 -7.82 4.75
C PHE A 41 1.23 -9.31 4.44
N ASN A 42 1.96 -9.80 3.45
CA ASN A 42 2.00 -11.24 3.16
C ASN A 42 3.15 -11.95 3.86
N SER A 43 3.98 -11.22 4.61
CA SER A 43 5.10 -11.77 5.35
C SER A 43 4.78 -11.78 6.84
N GLU A 44 5.76 -12.17 7.65
CA GLU A 44 5.63 -12.13 9.11
C GLU A 44 6.09 -10.81 9.71
N LYS A 45 6.44 -9.84 8.85
CA LYS A 45 6.91 -8.55 9.36
C LYS A 45 5.88 -7.82 10.23
N PRO A 46 4.58 -7.87 9.93
CA PRO A 46 3.61 -7.24 10.83
C PRO A 46 3.69 -7.78 12.26
N LEU A 47 3.92 -9.08 12.42
CA LEU A 47 4.04 -9.68 13.74
C LEU A 47 5.28 -9.21 14.47
N GLN A 48 6.35 -8.91 13.74
CA GLN A 48 7.63 -8.53 14.30
C GLN A 48 7.75 -7.02 14.50
N GLN A 49 7.21 -6.24 13.57
CA GLN A 49 7.44 -4.80 13.52
C GLN A 49 6.17 -3.97 13.70
N GLY A 50 5.00 -4.60 13.69
CA GLY A 50 3.75 -3.87 13.83
C GLY A 50 3.17 -3.47 12.48
N VAL A 51 2.14 -2.62 12.54
CA VAL A 51 1.49 -2.14 11.32
C VAL A 51 2.49 -1.31 10.51
N LEU A 52 2.44 -1.49 9.20
CA LEU A 52 3.32 -0.74 8.30
C LEU A 52 3.04 0.76 8.41
N THR A 53 4.12 1.53 8.59
CA THR A 53 4.01 2.99 8.68
C THR A 53 4.52 3.62 7.39
N VAL A 54 4.08 4.86 7.15
CA VAL A 54 4.57 5.63 6.00
C VAL A 54 6.07 5.87 6.12
N GLU A 55 6.55 6.14 7.33
CA GLU A 55 7.97 6.38 7.57
C GLU A 55 8.82 5.17 7.19
N TYR A 56 8.38 3.99 7.59
CA TYR A 56 9.13 2.78 7.26
C TYR A 56 9.12 2.52 5.76
N LEU A 57 7.93 2.64 5.14
CA LEU A 57 7.79 2.45 3.70
C LEU A 57 8.69 3.41 2.93
N ALA A 58 8.64 4.70 3.28
CA ALA A 58 9.45 5.70 2.59
C ALA A 58 10.94 5.42 2.78
N GLY A 59 11.33 5.06 4.00
CA GLY A 59 12.73 4.73 4.28
C GLY A 59 13.25 3.58 3.44
N GLN A 60 12.42 2.56 3.24
CA GLN A 60 12.82 1.42 2.41
C GLN A 60 12.99 1.81 0.94
N LEU A 61 12.34 2.88 0.51
CA LEU A 61 12.46 3.39 -0.85
C LEU A 61 13.45 4.55 -0.94
N SER A 62 14.14 4.85 0.16
CA SER A 62 15.12 5.94 0.26
C SER A 62 14.49 7.30 -0.03
N LEU A 63 13.27 7.50 0.45
CA LEU A 63 12.52 8.73 0.28
C LEU A 63 12.07 9.25 1.63
N SER A 64 11.74 10.55 1.69
CA SER A 64 11.08 11.08 2.88
C SER A 64 9.60 10.72 2.86
N ALA A 65 9.00 10.67 4.04
CA ALA A 65 7.58 10.37 4.15
C ALA A 65 6.74 11.42 3.44
N ASN A 66 7.11 12.70 3.57
CA ASN A 66 6.37 13.78 2.93
C ASN A 66 6.44 13.69 1.41
N TYR A 67 7.65 13.43 0.88
CA TYR A 67 7.80 13.30 -0.56
C TYR A 67 6.97 12.12 -1.09
N LEU A 68 7.04 10.98 -0.41
CA LEU A 68 6.29 9.81 -0.84
C LEU A 68 4.79 10.08 -0.85
N SER A 69 4.27 10.68 0.22
CA SER A 69 2.84 10.98 0.30
C SER A 69 2.40 11.96 -0.79
N ASP A 70 3.20 13.00 -1.02
CA ASP A 70 2.88 13.98 -2.05
C ASP A 70 2.93 13.36 -3.45
N ALA A 71 3.93 12.53 -3.70
CA ALA A 71 4.06 11.86 -4.99
C ALA A 71 2.87 10.93 -5.25
N LEU A 72 2.50 10.13 -4.26
CA LEU A 72 1.37 9.22 -4.42
C LEU A 72 0.05 9.95 -4.56
N ARG A 73 -0.13 11.03 -3.79
CA ARG A 73 -1.34 11.83 -3.92
C ARG A 73 -1.44 12.43 -5.31
N SER A 74 -0.32 12.88 -5.87
CA SER A 74 -0.28 13.44 -7.20
C SER A 74 -0.59 12.39 -8.27
N LEU A 75 -0.10 11.16 -8.07
CA LEU A 75 -0.29 10.09 -9.04
C LEU A 75 -1.67 9.45 -8.96
N THR A 76 -2.21 9.27 -7.77
CA THR A 76 -3.40 8.44 -7.55
C THR A 76 -4.54 9.16 -6.85
N GLY A 77 -4.29 10.36 -6.32
CA GLY A 77 -5.28 11.06 -5.51
C GLY A 77 -5.31 10.61 -4.06
N GLN A 78 -4.50 9.60 -3.69
CA GLN A 78 -4.48 9.07 -2.32
C GLN A 78 -3.09 9.20 -1.73
N SER A 79 -3.03 9.48 -0.43
CA SER A 79 -1.76 9.57 0.29
C SER A 79 -1.16 8.20 0.51
N ALA A 80 0.10 8.17 0.95
CA ALA A 80 0.75 6.90 1.27
C ALA A 80 0.00 6.16 2.37
N GLN A 81 -0.48 6.88 3.38
CA GLN A 81 -1.25 6.28 4.47
C GLN A 81 -2.52 5.60 3.95
N GLN A 82 -3.20 6.25 3.01
CA GLN A 82 -4.40 5.68 2.42
C GLN A 82 -4.10 4.41 1.64
N HIS A 83 -2.96 4.37 0.92
CA HIS A 83 -2.55 3.16 0.21
C HIS A 83 -2.28 2.01 1.18
N ILE A 84 -1.61 2.30 2.30
CA ILE A 84 -1.34 1.29 3.31
C ILE A 84 -2.64 0.76 3.90
N HIS A 85 -3.55 1.67 4.27
CA HIS A 85 -4.82 1.27 4.87
C HIS A 85 -5.67 0.44 3.91
N GLU A 86 -5.66 0.81 2.62
CA GLU A 86 -6.44 0.08 1.63
C GLU A 86 -5.99 -1.36 1.52
N LYS A 87 -4.67 -1.58 1.48
CA LYS A 87 -4.13 -2.94 1.39
C LYS A 87 -4.37 -3.71 2.69
N LEU A 88 -4.22 -3.02 3.83
CA LEU A 88 -4.47 -3.64 5.14
C LEU A 88 -5.91 -4.12 5.24
N ILE A 89 -6.86 -3.28 4.82
CA ILE A 89 -8.28 -3.64 4.88
C ILE A 89 -8.58 -4.79 3.92
N ALA A 90 -7.97 -4.77 2.72
CA ALA A 90 -8.15 -5.88 1.78
C ALA A 90 -7.66 -7.20 2.38
N LYS A 91 -6.51 -7.17 3.05
CA LYS A 91 -5.97 -8.36 3.69
C LYS A 91 -6.85 -8.82 4.84
N ALA A 92 -7.37 -7.86 5.61
CA ALA A 92 -8.31 -8.19 6.69
C ALA A 92 -9.55 -8.87 6.15
N LYS A 93 -10.12 -8.35 5.07
CA LYS A 93 -11.30 -8.97 4.46
C LYS A 93 -11.00 -10.39 3.99
N GLU A 94 -9.82 -10.59 3.44
CA GLU A 94 -9.41 -11.92 3.02
C GLU A 94 -9.40 -12.88 4.20
N TYR A 95 -8.78 -12.50 5.32
CA TYR A 95 -8.75 -13.35 6.52
C TYR A 95 -10.15 -13.58 7.07
N LEU A 96 -10.98 -12.55 7.06
CA LEU A 96 -12.34 -12.66 7.62
C LEU A 96 -13.21 -13.64 6.83
N THR A 97 -12.99 -13.75 5.52
CA THR A 97 -13.83 -14.56 4.65
C THR A 97 -13.24 -15.94 4.33
N THR A 98 -11.93 -16.12 4.48
CA THR A 98 -11.26 -17.37 4.07
C THR A 98 -10.62 -18.13 5.20
N SER A 99 -10.61 -17.60 6.42
CA SER A 99 -9.98 -18.28 7.55
C SER A 99 -10.91 -18.35 8.74
N THR A 100 -10.53 -19.16 9.72
CA THR A 100 -11.27 -19.28 10.97
C THR A 100 -10.60 -18.51 12.09
N LEU A 101 -9.62 -17.67 11.77
CA LEU A 101 -8.96 -16.84 12.77
C LEU A 101 -9.98 -15.92 13.44
N THR A 102 -9.81 -15.71 14.74
CA THR A 102 -10.65 -14.76 15.45
C THR A 102 -10.29 -13.34 15.00
N VAL A 103 -11.20 -12.40 15.26
CA VAL A 103 -10.93 -10.99 14.94
C VAL A 103 -9.64 -10.52 15.64
N SER A 104 -9.44 -10.93 16.89
CA SER A 104 -8.22 -10.57 17.62
C SER A 104 -6.98 -11.17 16.97
N GLU A 105 -7.04 -12.42 16.53
CA GLU A 105 -5.93 -13.05 15.86
C GLU A 105 -5.60 -12.35 14.54
N ILE A 106 -6.63 -11.94 13.81
CA ILE A 106 -6.45 -11.19 12.57
C ILE A 106 -5.76 -9.85 12.87
N ALA A 107 -6.23 -9.15 13.91
CA ALA A 107 -5.64 -7.87 14.28
C ALA A 107 -4.15 -8.02 14.57
N PHE A 108 -3.77 -9.03 15.35
CA PHE A 108 -2.37 -9.26 15.67
C PHE A 108 -1.57 -9.65 14.43
N SER A 109 -2.17 -10.45 13.54
CA SER A 109 -1.50 -10.84 12.29
C SER A 109 -1.21 -9.65 11.39
N LEU A 110 -2.02 -8.60 11.48
CA LEU A 110 -1.83 -7.38 10.69
C LEU A 110 -0.90 -6.38 11.36
N GLY A 111 -0.47 -6.67 12.60
CA GLY A 111 0.49 -5.85 13.30
C GLY A 111 -0.08 -4.97 14.40
N PHE A 112 -1.37 -5.02 14.65
CA PHE A 112 -1.98 -4.22 15.71
C PHE A 112 -1.62 -4.77 17.07
N GLU A 113 -1.27 -3.88 18.00
CA GLU A 113 -1.04 -4.29 19.39
C GLU A 113 -2.34 -4.53 20.12
N ARG A 114 -3.40 -3.85 19.69
CA ARG A 114 -4.71 -3.94 20.34
C ARG A 114 -5.79 -4.18 19.29
N PRO A 115 -6.63 -5.20 19.50
CA PRO A 115 -7.73 -5.45 18.57
C PRO A 115 -8.66 -4.26 18.40
N GLN A 116 -8.81 -3.43 19.45
CA GLN A 116 -9.67 -2.25 19.37
C GLN A 116 -9.23 -1.28 18.28
N SER A 117 -7.92 -1.11 18.11
CA SER A 117 -7.40 -0.21 17.06
C SER A 117 -7.75 -0.74 15.68
N PHE A 118 -7.65 -2.05 15.50
CA PHE A 118 -8.04 -2.67 14.24
C PHE A 118 -9.54 -2.51 13.99
N ASN A 119 -10.35 -2.80 15.01
CA ASN A 119 -11.81 -2.68 14.88
C ASN A 119 -12.21 -1.28 14.46
N LYS A 120 -11.59 -0.28 15.08
CA LYS A 120 -11.89 1.12 14.78
C LYS A 120 -11.51 1.47 13.34
N LEU A 121 -10.33 1.08 12.91
CA LEU A 121 -9.90 1.36 11.55
C LEU A 121 -10.79 0.66 10.53
N PHE A 122 -11.08 -0.62 10.77
CA PHE A 122 -11.91 -1.40 9.85
C PHE A 122 -13.30 -0.77 9.72
N LYS A 123 -13.91 -0.40 10.85
CA LYS A 123 -15.23 0.21 10.81
C LYS A 123 -15.21 1.56 10.12
N ASN A 124 -14.17 2.35 10.34
CA ASN A 124 -14.03 3.64 9.65
C ASN A 124 -13.97 3.46 8.13
N LYS A 125 -13.29 2.41 7.67
CA LYS A 125 -13.06 2.23 6.24
C LYS A 125 -14.17 1.47 5.54
N THR A 126 -14.91 0.61 6.25
CA THR A 126 -15.92 -0.25 5.64
C THR A 126 -17.32 0.00 6.15
N GLU A 127 -17.46 0.81 7.20
CA GLU A 127 -18.74 1.10 7.87
C GLU A 127 -19.34 -0.12 8.58
N MET A 128 -18.57 -1.20 8.68
CA MET A 128 -18.97 -2.41 9.41
C MET A 128 -17.84 -2.82 10.34
N SER A 129 -18.20 -3.40 11.48
CA SER A 129 -17.16 -4.01 12.31
C SER A 129 -16.62 -5.27 11.61
N PRO A 130 -15.41 -5.73 11.98
CA PRO A 130 -14.89 -6.97 11.41
C PRO A 130 -15.84 -8.15 11.59
N LEU A 131 -16.44 -8.27 12.77
CA LEU A 131 -17.36 -9.36 13.04
C LEU A 131 -18.62 -9.27 12.17
N GLU A 132 -19.18 -8.05 12.04
CA GLU A 132 -20.32 -7.83 11.17
C GLU A 132 -19.99 -8.19 9.72
N PHE A 133 -18.80 -7.81 9.27
CA PHE A 133 -18.37 -8.14 7.92
C PHE A 133 -18.30 -9.64 7.71
N ARG A 134 -17.68 -10.34 8.67
CA ARG A 134 -17.57 -11.81 8.59
C ARG A 134 -18.95 -12.47 8.51
N GLN A 135 -19.87 -12.02 9.34
CA GLN A 135 -21.21 -12.59 9.36
C GLN A 135 -21.98 -12.32 8.08
N ALA A 136 -21.74 -11.16 7.46
CA ALA A 136 -22.44 -10.80 6.23
C ALA A 136 -22.00 -11.67 5.05
N PHE A 137 -20.81 -12.26 5.12
CA PHE A 137 -20.24 -13.07 4.03
C PHE A 137 -20.16 -14.57 4.36
N ASN A 138 -20.77 -14.97 5.47
CA ASN A 138 -20.88 -16.40 5.82
C ASN A 138 -22.37 -16.84 5.80
#